data_ff76f85491a7919d8ec041c187ee07d1
#
_entry.id   ff76f85491a7919d8ec041c187ee07d1
#
_cell.length_a   1.000
_cell.length_b   1.000
_cell.length_c   1.000
_cell.angle_alpha   90.00
_cell.angle_beta   90.00
_cell.angle_gamma   90.00
#
_symmetry.space_group_name_H-M   'P 1'
#
loop_
_entity.id
_entity.type
_entity.pdbx_description
1 polymer ?
#
loop_
_entity_poly.entity_id
_entity_poly.type
_entity_poly.pdbx_seq_one_letter_code
_entity_poly.pdbx_strand_id
1 'polypeptide(L)'
;EALKIGGFTTGLFKNGIPTLIGLYLFCSGATIDVKAAGETVYKGVLLTALKFFGGFGIGLLLNAIFGEAGFLGLLPLAVIGAVTNSNGVIYATLAGEYGDESDVGATAILTLNDGPFFTMIALGTAGIGKFPITAIMASIIPLIIGFIIGNLDHEWRETLSTAMALLPPFNGFCLGAGMSFFTIAGAGFSGILLGLLTVAVTGILTFIIYSLIRRKADPMGAAIGTVAGVAATTPAAIADADPSFAPQVETSSAQIAAATIVTAIVTPLLVAFLARWSRKFNEKHGLGNAKQQNTGVKAMMAETE
;
A
#
# COMPACT_ATOMS: atom_id res chain seq x y z
N GLU A 1 -8.07 -11.19 27.50
CA GLU A 1 -7.83 -12.43 28.28
C GLU A 1 -8.43 -13.67 27.60
N ALA A 2 -9.62 -13.60 27.00
CA ALA A 2 -10.29 -14.74 26.35
C ALA A 2 -9.46 -15.47 25.28
N LEU A 3 -8.53 -14.77 24.62
CA LEU A 3 -7.64 -15.35 23.61
C LEU A 3 -6.30 -15.86 24.17
N LYS A 4 -6.09 -15.80 25.49
CA LYS A 4 -4.90 -16.32 26.16
C LYS A 4 -5.11 -17.75 26.73
N ILE A 5 -5.94 -18.55 26.06
CA ILE A 5 -6.27 -19.91 26.51
C ILE A 5 -5.24 -20.97 26.10
N GLY A 6 -4.21 -20.56 25.33
CA GLY A 6 -3.16 -21.45 24.86
C GLY A 6 -3.42 -22.05 23.47
N GLY A 7 -2.52 -22.93 23.06
CA GLY A 7 -2.60 -23.69 21.83
C GLY A 7 -2.79 -22.84 20.56
N PHE A 8 -3.53 -23.41 19.61
CA PHE A 8 -3.77 -22.79 18.31
C PHE A 8 -4.55 -21.45 18.38
N THR A 9 -5.45 -21.32 19.36
CA THR A 9 -6.23 -20.08 19.53
C THR A 9 -5.32 -18.91 19.88
N THR A 10 -4.43 -19.05 20.86
CA THR A 10 -3.48 -18.01 21.21
C THR A 10 -2.46 -17.79 20.09
N GLY A 11 -1.98 -18.87 19.45
CA GLY A 11 -1.05 -18.82 18.36
C GLY A 11 -1.58 -18.03 17.18
N LEU A 12 -2.82 -18.33 16.73
CA LEU A 12 -3.41 -17.66 15.56
C LEU A 12 -3.92 -16.26 15.88
N PHE A 13 -4.72 -16.11 16.96
CA PHE A 13 -5.52 -14.88 17.15
C PHE A 13 -4.86 -13.85 18.06
N LYS A 14 -3.76 -14.18 18.73
CA LYS A 14 -3.04 -13.23 19.57
C LYS A 14 -1.60 -13.01 19.13
N ASN A 15 -0.87 -14.09 18.84
CA ASN A 15 0.55 -14.04 18.50
C ASN A 15 0.79 -14.25 16.98
N GLY A 16 -0.27 -14.27 16.17
CA GLY A 16 -0.20 -14.65 14.78
C GLY A 16 0.35 -13.59 13.82
N ILE A 17 0.46 -12.32 14.26
CA ILE A 17 0.84 -11.20 13.40
C ILE A 17 2.11 -11.48 12.58
N PRO A 18 3.28 -11.86 13.15
CA PRO A 18 4.48 -12.07 12.35
C PRO A 18 4.33 -13.21 11.33
N THR A 19 3.68 -14.30 11.72
CA THR A 19 3.43 -15.45 10.83
C THR A 19 2.50 -15.11 9.69
N LEU A 20 1.41 -14.38 9.98
CA LEU A 20 0.41 -13.97 8.99
C LEU A 20 0.97 -12.92 8.02
N ILE A 21 1.82 -11.99 8.50
CA ILE A 21 2.53 -11.05 7.62
C ILE A 21 3.50 -11.81 6.71
N GLY A 22 4.29 -12.73 7.26
CA GLY A 22 5.23 -13.55 6.48
C GLY A 22 4.51 -14.34 5.38
N LEU A 23 3.38 -14.97 5.72
CA LEU A 23 2.56 -15.69 4.76
C LEU A 23 1.93 -14.75 3.71
N TYR A 24 1.46 -13.58 4.11
CA TYR A 24 0.95 -12.58 3.18
C TYR A 24 2.04 -12.13 2.18
N LEU A 25 3.24 -11.82 2.66
CA LEU A 25 4.37 -11.42 1.80
C LEU A 25 4.79 -12.55 0.86
N PHE A 26 4.77 -13.79 1.32
CA PHE A 26 5.03 -14.96 0.48
C PHE A 26 3.99 -15.08 -0.65
N CYS A 27 2.71 -14.99 -0.35
CA CYS A 27 1.64 -15.01 -1.35
C CYS A 27 1.75 -13.82 -2.32
N SER A 28 2.02 -12.64 -1.79
CA SER A 28 2.21 -11.40 -2.54
C SER A 28 3.37 -11.52 -3.54
N GLY A 29 4.52 -12.04 -3.10
CA GLY A 29 5.66 -12.29 -3.98
C GLY A 29 5.32 -13.18 -5.16
N ALA A 30 4.51 -14.21 -4.94
CA ALA A 30 4.12 -15.16 -5.99
C ALA A 30 3.30 -14.52 -7.12
N THR A 31 2.62 -13.40 -6.87
CA THR A 31 1.85 -12.70 -7.90
C THR A 31 2.71 -11.92 -8.89
N ILE A 32 3.97 -11.65 -8.56
CA ILE A 32 4.89 -10.88 -9.42
C ILE A 32 5.36 -11.73 -10.59
N ASP A 33 4.97 -11.36 -11.81
CA ASP A 33 5.37 -12.09 -13.02
C ASP A 33 6.57 -11.44 -13.71
N VAL A 34 7.67 -12.20 -13.85
CA VAL A 34 8.87 -11.77 -14.59
C VAL A 34 8.63 -11.60 -16.09
N LYS A 35 7.58 -12.23 -16.64
CA LYS A 35 7.22 -12.13 -18.04
C LYS A 35 6.30 -10.95 -18.35
N ALA A 36 5.96 -10.15 -17.32
CA ALA A 36 5.14 -8.95 -17.52
C ALA A 36 5.75 -8.03 -18.58
N ALA A 37 4.90 -7.43 -19.41
CA ALA A 37 5.35 -6.50 -20.45
C ALA A 37 6.12 -5.32 -19.86
N GLY A 38 7.10 -4.79 -20.58
CA GLY A 38 7.95 -3.70 -20.10
C GLY A 38 7.20 -2.45 -19.63
N GLU A 39 6.04 -2.13 -20.23
CA GLU A 39 5.16 -1.04 -19.79
C GLU A 39 4.59 -1.30 -18.38
N THR A 40 4.16 -2.53 -18.10
CA THR A 40 3.69 -2.97 -16.78
C THR A 40 4.78 -2.78 -15.72
N VAL A 41 5.99 -3.26 -16.01
CA VAL A 41 7.15 -3.11 -15.10
C VAL A 41 7.49 -1.64 -14.89
N TYR A 42 7.54 -0.86 -15.96
CA TYR A 42 7.83 0.57 -15.89
C TYR A 42 6.81 1.32 -14.99
N LYS A 43 5.51 1.08 -15.21
CA LYS A 43 4.45 1.72 -14.41
C LYS A 43 4.51 1.29 -12.95
N GLY A 44 4.64 -0.01 -12.69
CA GLY A 44 4.71 -0.55 -11.34
C GLY A 44 5.91 -0.03 -10.57
N VAL A 45 7.10 -0.05 -11.16
CA VAL A 45 8.33 0.47 -10.53
C VAL A 45 8.22 1.98 -10.30
N LEU A 46 7.74 2.74 -11.29
CA LEU A 46 7.60 4.19 -11.16
C LEU A 46 6.62 4.55 -10.04
N LEU A 47 5.44 3.91 -9.99
CA LEU A 47 4.45 4.16 -8.95
C LEU A 47 4.95 3.76 -7.57
N THR A 48 5.63 2.59 -7.45
CA THR A 48 6.26 2.15 -6.19
C THR A 48 7.32 3.16 -5.73
N ALA A 49 8.18 3.64 -6.63
CA ALA A 49 9.19 4.63 -6.31
C ALA A 49 8.56 5.96 -5.86
N LEU A 50 7.56 6.46 -6.58
CA LEU A 50 6.85 7.70 -6.21
C LEU A 50 6.16 7.58 -4.85
N LYS A 51 5.54 6.43 -4.59
CA LYS A 51 4.93 6.13 -3.28
C LYS A 51 5.98 6.13 -2.17
N PHE A 52 7.08 5.41 -2.36
CA PHE A 52 8.15 5.30 -1.38
C PHE A 52 8.80 6.65 -1.11
N PHE A 53 9.28 7.36 -2.14
CA PHE A 53 9.98 8.63 -1.95
C PHE A 53 9.04 9.74 -1.46
N GLY A 54 7.78 9.76 -1.89
CA GLY A 54 6.77 10.68 -1.36
C GLY A 54 6.52 10.43 0.13
N GLY A 55 6.34 9.18 0.51
CA GLY A 55 6.14 8.76 1.89
C GLY A 55 7.37 9.01 2.77
N PHE A 56 8.54 8.63 2.28
CA PHE A 56 9.82 8.89 2.94
C PHE A 56 10.05 10.38 3.16
N GLY A 57 9.87 11.21 2.12
CA GLY A 57 10.08 12.64 2.19
C GLY A 57 9.18 13.34 3.22
N ILE A 58 7.87 13.01 3.26
CA ILE A 58 6.97 13.60 4.26
C ILE A 58 7.28 13.09 5.67
N GLY A 59 7.66 11.82 5.81
CA GLY A 59 8.07 11.25 7.09
C GLY A 59 9.31 11.94 7.65
N LEU A 60 10.34 12.16 6.82
CA LEU A 60 11.52 12.92 7.16
C LEU A 60 11.20 14.37 7.58
N LEU A 61 10.37 15.04 6.78
CA LEU A 61 9.97 16.41 7.03
C LEU A 61 9.27 16.56 8.39
N LEU A 62 8.30 15.68 8.67
CA LEU A 62 7.58 15.70 9.93
C LEU A 62 8.50 15.38 11.12
N ASN A 63 9.39 14.39 10.97
CA ASN A 63 10.36 14.09 12.02
C ASN A 63 11.36 15.23 12.24
N ALA A 64 11.83 15.88 11.19
CA ALA A 64 12.77 17.01 11.29
C ALA A 64 12.15 18.24 11.97
N ILE A 65 10.84 18.50 11.74
CA ILE A 65 10.14 19.68 12.29
C ILE A 65 9.62 19.39 13.72
N PHE A 66 9.05 18.21 13.96
CA PHE A 66 8.29 17.89 15.18
C PHE A 66 8.95 16.83 16.06
N GLY A 67 10.02 16.17 15.60
CA GLY A 67 10.72 15.10 16.31
C GLY A 67 9.82 13.88 16.57
N GLU A 68 10.18 13.10 17.59
CA GLU A 68 9.47 11.88 17.98
C GLU A 68 8.06 12.14 18.53
N ALA A 69 7.77 13.34 19.02
CA ALA A 69 6.45 13.73 19.52
C ALA A 69 5.39 13.79 18.42
N GLY A 70 5.85 13.92 17.15
CA GLY A 70 4.99 13.99 15.99
C GLY A 70 4.18 15.29 15.89
N PHE A 71 3.27 15.35 14.92
CA PHE A 71 2.43 16.50 14.63
C PHE A 71 0.95 16.18 14.87
N LEU A 72 0.28 16.93 15.72
CA LEU A 72 -1.15 16.72 16.07
C LEU A 72 -1.47 15.27 16.49
N GLY A 73 -0.55 14.64 17.23
CA GLY A 73 -0.66 13.27 17.67
C GLY A 73 -0.27 12.23 16.60
N LEU A 74 0.12 12.62 15.40
CA LEU A 74 0.64 11.73 14.37
C LEU A 74 2.07 11.32 14.70
N LEU A 75 2.27 10.04 14.99
CA LEU A 75 3.60 9.50 15.25
C LEU A 75 4.38 9.29 13.93
N PRO A 76 5.70 9.57 13.89
CA PRO A 76 6.52 9.33 12.70
C PRO A 76 6.43 7.89 12.18
N LEU A 77 6.38 6.90 13.08
CA LEU A 77 6.19 5.50 12.73
C LEU A 77 4.88 5.27 11.97
N ALA A 78 3.77 5.88 12.43
CA ALA A 78 2.48 5.75 11.76
C ALA A 78 2.49 6.42 10.38
N VAL A 79 3.09 7.62 10.28
CA VAL A 79 3.17 8.35 9.02
C VAL A 79 3.96 7.55 7.99
N ILE A 80 5.19 7.14 8.31
CA ILE A 80 6.04 6.39 7.38
C ILE A 80 5.38 5.05 7.03
N GLY A 81 4.84 4.33 8.02
CA GLY A 81 4.16 3.05 7.80
C GLY A 81 2.93 3.16 6.88
N ALA A 82 2.14 4.24 6.99
CA ALA A 82 0.98 4.45 6.14
C ALA A 82 1.37 4.91 4.71
N VAL A 83 2.25 5.91 4.62
CA VAL A 83 2.52 6.57 3.33
C VAL A 83 3.45 5.77 2.42
N THR A 84 4.20 4.78 2.95
CA THR A 84 5.04 3.89 2.14
C THR A 84 4.30 2.66 1.62
N ASN A 85 3.13 2.34 2.15
CA ASN A 85 2.31 1.19 1.75
C ASN A 85 1.10 1.62 0.91
N SER A 86 0.69 0.81 -0.06
CA SER A 86 -0.53 1.03 -0.87
C SER A 86 -1.44 -0.19 -0.86
N ASN A 87 -2.74 0.02 -1.04
CA ASN A 87 -3.72 -1.06 -1.10
C ASN A 87 -3.81 -1.59 -2.54
N GLY A 88 -3.19 -2.76 -2.79
CA GLY A 88 -3.15 -3.39 -4.09
C GLY A 88 -4.54 -3.74 -4.63
N VAL A 89 -5.50 -4.15 -3.77
CA VAL A 89 -6.87 -4.49 -4.20
C VAL A 89 -7.61 -3.25 -4.72
N ILE A 90 -7.53 -2.14 -3.97
CA ILE A 90 -8.16 -0.88 -4.41
C ILE A 90 -7.48 -0.37 -5.68
N TYR A 91 -6.14 -0.43 -5.75
CA TYR A 91 -5.41 -0.05 -6.96
C TYR A 91 -5.83 -0.89 -8.16
N ALA A 92 -5.87 -2.22 -8.05
CA ALA A 92 -6.29 -3.12 -9.13
C ALA A 92 -7.72 -2.83 -9.61
N THR A 93 -8.64 -2.55 -8.69
CA THR A 93 -10.03 -2.18 -9.01
C THR A 93 -10.07 -0.89 -9.82
N LEU A 94 -9.35 0.14 -9.36
CA LEU A 94 -9.28 1.44 -10.04
C LEU A 94 -8.56 1.35 -11.39
N ALA A 95 -7.52 0.52 -11.48
CA ALA A 95 -6.80 0.26 -12.72
C ALA A 95 -7.68 -0.47 -13.75
N GLY A 96 -8.52 -1.42 -13.30
CA GLY A 96 -9.48 -2.10 -14.16
C GLY A 96 -10.58 -1.17 -14.69
N GLU A 97 -10.95 -0.12 -13.95
CA GLU A 97 -12.00 0.82 -14.35
C GLU A 97 -11.47 2.02 -15.15
N TYR A 98 -10.31 2.56 -14.76
CA TYR A 98 -9.78 3.84 -15.29
C TYR A 98 -8.44 3.72 -16.01
N GLY A 99 -7.74 2.58 -15.90
CA GLY A 99 -6.44 2.32 -16.49
C GLY A 99 -6.50 1.46 -17.76
N ASP A 100 -5.37 0.84 -18.07
CA ASP A 100 -5.23 -0.16 -19.13
C ASP A 100 -4.66 -1.49 -18.55
N GLU A 101 -4.50 -2.52 -19.40
CA GLU A 101 -3.98 -3.83 -18.97
C GLU A 101 -2.63 -3.75 -18.27
N SER A 102 -1.76 -2.81 -18.68
CA SER A 102 -0.46 -2.63 -18.03
C SER A 102 -0.57 -1.95 -16.67
N ASP A 103 -1.62 -1.14 -16.42
CA ASP A 103 -1.92 -0.59 -15.11
C ASP A 103 -2.43 -1.69 -14.17
N VAL A 104 -3.31 -2.56 -14.66
CA VAL A 104 -3.76 -3.73 -13.87
C VAL A 104 -2.58 -4.63 -13.52
N GLY A 105 -1.72 -4.95 -14.47
CA GLY A 105 -0.51 -5.75 -14.24
C GLY A 105 0.48 -5.11 -13.26
N ALA A 106 0.56 -3.78 -13.22
CA ALA A 106 1.43 -3.05 -12.30
C ALA A 106 1.08 -3.32 -10.81
N THR A 107 -0.14 -3.78 -10.51
CA THR A 107 -0.56 -4.17 -9.16
C THR A 107 0.42 -5.13 -8.51
N ALA A 108 0.87 -6.16 -9.25
CA ALA A 108 1.78 -7.16 -8.72
C ALA A 108 3.13 -6.54 -8.27
N ILE A 109 3.62 -5.52 -8.97
CA ILE A 109 4.86 -4.83 -8.59
C ILE A 109 4.64 -3.90 -7.41
N LEU A 110 3.46 -3.27 -7.32
CA LEU A 110 3.09 -2.44 -6.19
C LEU A 110 3.04 -3.22 -4.87
N THR A 111 2.80 -4.53 -4.90
CA THR A 111 2.84 -5.36 -3.69
C THR A 111 4.23 -5.44 -3.04
N LEU A 112 5.30 -5.03 -3.74
CA LEU A 112 6.63 -4.89 -3.13
C LEU A 112 6.65 -3.89 -1.97
N ASN A 113 5.73 -2.91 -1.95
CA ASN A 113 5.64 -1.94 -0.87
C ASN A 113 4.77 -2.41 0.30
N ASP A 114 4.18 -3.60 0.23
CA ASP A 114 3.43 -4.19 1.33
C ASP A 114 4.39 -4.69 2.43
N GLY A 115 3.99 -4.52 3.67
CA GLY A 115 4.76 -4.96 4.83
C GLY A 115 5.87 -3.99 5.28
N PRO A 116 6.76 -4.45 6.19
CA PRO A 116 7.68 -3.59 6.92
C PRO A 116 8.97 -3.22 6.18
N PHE A 117 9.29 -3.89 5.05
CA PHE A 117 10.58 -3.76 4.37
C PHE A 117 10.95 -2.31 4.02
N PHE A 118 10.09 -1.64 3.24
CA PHE A 118 10.34 -0.24 2.86
C PHE A 118 10.23 0.71 4.06
N THR A 119 9.36 0.40 5.02
CA THR A 119 9.23 1.16 6.26
C THR A 119 10.53 1.10 7.10
N MET A 120 11.15 -0.09 7.22
CA MET A 120 12.46 -0.23 7.89
C MET A 120 13.56 0.55 7.19
N ILE A 121 13.62 0.49 5.85
CA ILE A 121 14.59 1.28 5.06
C ILE A 121 14.37 2.77 5.30
N ALA A 122 13.12 3.23 5.24
CA ALA A 122 12.79 4.65 5.44
C ALA A 122 13.17 5.12 6.86
N LEU A 123 12.75 4.41 7.90
CA LEU A 123 13.07 4.74 9.29
C LEU A 123 14.59 4.68 9.56
N GLY A 124 15.27 3.66 9.04
CA GLY A 124 16.71 3.47 9.22
C GLY A 124 17.53 4.57 8.54
N THR A 125 17.21 4.91 7.28
CA THR A 125 17.89 5.97 6.53
C THR A 125 17.56 7.37 7.08
N ALA A 126 16.37 7.53 7.68
CA ALA A 126 15.99 8.74 8.41
C ALA A 126 16.71 8.91 9.75
N GLY A 127 17.43 7.88 10.22
CA GLY A 127 18.05 7.89 11.55
C GLY A 127 17.06 7.79 12.72
N ILE A 128 15.78 7.43 12.42
CA ILE A 128 14.72 7.30 13.42
C ILE A 128 14.77 5.94 14.12
N GLY A 129 15.28 4.90 13.44
CA GLY A 129 15.39 3.54 13.96
C GLY A 129 16.72 2.88 13.59
N LYS A 130 17.08 1.82 14.32
CA LYS A 130 18.29 1.03 14.07
C LYS A 130 17.90 -0.39 13.71
N PHE A 131 17.93 -0.71 12.42
CA PHE A 131 17.56 -2.03 11.92
C PHE A 131 18.80 -2.81 11.48
N PRO A 132 19.10 -3.96 12.11
CA PRO A 132 20.15 -4.82 11.63
C PRO A 132 19.78 -5.35 10.24
N ILE A 133 20.78 -5.54 9.38
CA ILE A 133 20.58 -6.05 8.01
C ILE A 133 19.79 -7.37 8.01
N THR A 134 19.98 -8.20 9.03
CA THR A 134 19.25 -9.46 9.19
C THR A 134 17.75 -9.26 9.36
N ALA A 135 17.30 -8.21 10.07
CA ALA A 135 15.87 -7.89 10.21
C ALA A 135 15.28 -7.40 8.88
N ILE A 136 16.02 -6.56 8.17
CA ILE A 136 15.62 -6.09 6.83
C ILE A 136 15.52 -7.28 5.86
N MET A 137 16.50 -8.17 5.85
CA MET A 137 16.48 -9.39 5.04
C MET A 137 15.32 -10.31 5.42
N ALA A 138 15.09 -10.53 6.72
CA ALA A 138 14.00 -11.37 7.21
C ALA A 138 12.63 -10.85 6.76
N SER A 139 12.45 -9.53 6.61
CA SER A 139 11.20 -8.94 6.16
C SER A 139 10.93 -9.13 4.66
N ILE A 140 11.95 -9.37 3.83
CA ILE A 140 11.78 -9.53 2.38
C ILE A 140 11.92 -10.99 1.89
N ILE A 141 12.60 -11.86 2.64
CA ILE A 141 12.82 -13.26 2.24
C ILE A 141 11.53 -14.01 1.90
N PRO A 142 10.42 -13.92 2.67
CA PRO A 142 9.17 -14.58 2.31
C PRO A 142 8.67 -14.16 0.93
N LEU A 143 8.74 -12.87 0.62
CA LEU A 143 8.34 -12.33 -0.68
C LEU A 143 9.23 -12.88 -1.81
N ILE A 144 10.55 -12.95 -1.61
CA ILE A 144 11.48 -13.50 -2.60
C ILE A 144 11.18 -14.99 -2.86
N ILE A 145 10.92 -15.76 -1.81
CA ILE A 145 10.59 -17.19 -1.96
C ILE A 145 9.29 -17.35 -2.73
N GLY A 146 8.26 -16.57 -2.38
CA GLY A 146 6.99 -16.56 -3.11
C GLY A 146 7.19 -16.21 -4.58
N PHE A 147 7.97 -15.15 -4.86
CA PHE A 147 8.32 -14.73 -6.22
C PHE A 147 8.96 -15.87 -7.04
N ILE A 148 9.92 -16.61 -6.45
CA ILE A 148 10.55 -17.73 -7.12
C ILE A 148 9.52 -18.82 -7.43
N ILE A 149 8.71 -19.23 -6.44
CA ILE A 149 7.72 -20.30 -6.60
C ILE A 149 6.67 -19.92 -7.65
N GLY A 150 6.10 -18.71 -7.56
CA GLY A 150 5.07 -18.26 -8.50
C GLY A 150 5.57 -18.11 -9.94
N ASN A 151 6.90 -17.93 -10.16
CA ASN A 151 7.46 -17.90 -11.51
C ASN A 151 7.93 -19.27 -12.02
N LEU A 152 8.10 -20.25 -11.13
CA LEU A 152 8.39 -21.64 -11.51
C LEU A 152 7.12 -22.42 -11.79
N ASP A 153 6.01 -22.12 -11.11
CA ASP A 153 4.76 -22.87 -11.19
C ASP A 153 3.55 -21.93 -11.22
N HIS A 154 2.83 -21.96 -12.33
CA HIS A 154 1.64 -21.11 -12.56
C HIS A 154 0.46 -21.51 -11.66
N GLU A 155 0.26 -22.79 -11.38
CA GLU A 155 -0.85 -23.27 -10.52
C GLU A 155 -0.63 -22.78 -9.08
N TRP A 156 0.62 -22.79 -8.60
CA TRP A 156 0.98 -22.19 -7.31
C TRP A 156 0.75 -20.69 -7.31
N ARG A 157 1.09 -19.98 -8.38
CA ARG A 157 0.81 -18.54 -8.50
C ARG A 157 -0.66 -18.22 -8.30
N GLU A 158 -1.56 -18.94 -9.01
CA GLU A 158 -3.01 -18.73 -8.90
C GLU A 158 -3.53 -19.05 -7.50
N THR A 159 -3.11 -20.19 -6.93
CA THR A 159 -3.48 -20.59 -5.57
C THR A 159 -3.08 -19.55 -4.53
N LEU A 160 -1.83 -19.10 -4.57
CA LEU A 160 -1.30 -18.14 -3.62
C LEU A 160 -1.91 -16.74 -3.81
N SER A 161 -2.20 -16.34 -5.04
CA SER A 161 -2.93 -15.10 -5.33
C SER A 161 -4.32 -15.10 -4.67
N THR A 162 -5.04 -16.22 -4.75
CA THR A 162 -6.34 -16.37 -4.09
C THR A 162 -6.21 -16.30 -2.57
N ALA A 163 -5.16 -16.89 -2.00
CA ALA A 163 -4.90 -16.88 -0.56
C ALA A 163 -4.65 -15.47 0.00
N MET A 164 -4.13 -14.53 -0.80
CA MET A 164 -3.93 -13.14 -0.37
C MET A 164 -5.20 -12.47 0.15
N ALA A 165 -6.36 -12.78 -0.42
CA ALA A 165 -7.63 -12.18 -0.01
C ALA A 165 -8.09 -12.63 1.39
N LEU A 166 -7.62 -13.80 1.85
CA LEU A 166 -7.99 -14.37 3.15
C LEU A 166 -7.15 -13.83 4.31
N LEU A 167 -5.92 -13.42 4.06
CA LEU A 167 -4.95 -13.10 5.12
C LEU A 167 -5.20 -11.76 5.83
N PRO A 168 -5.60 -10.66 5.14
CA PRO A 168 -5.83 -9.37 5.78
C PRO A 168 -6.89 -9.39 6.90
N PRO A 169 -8.04 -10.08 6.78
CA PRO A 169 -8.99 -10.21 7.89
C PRO A 169 -8.39 -10.85 9.15
N PHE A 170 -7.57 -11.89 9.00
CA PHE A 170 -6.89 -12.51 10.15
C PHE A 170 -5.84 -11.59 10.78
N ASN A 171 -5.06 -10.88 9.96
CA ASN A 171 -4.13 -9.85 10.43
C ASN A 171 -4.87 -8.77 11.22
N GLY A 172 -5.99 -8.25 10.67
CA GLY A 172 -6.82 -7.24 11.32
C GLY A 172 -7.40 -7.72 12.64
N PHE A 173 -7.85 -8.98 12.71
CA PHE A 173 -8.36 -9.57 13.93
C PHE A 173 -7.27 -9.70 15.03
N CYS A 174 -6.10 -10.24 14.67
CA CYS A 174 -4.97 -10.35 15.59
C CYS A 174 -4.55 -8.99 16.15
N LEU A 175 -4.49 -7.99 15.26
CA LEU A 175 -4.13 -6.62 15.64
C LEU A 175 -5.17 -6.03 16.59
N GLY A 176 -6.46 -6.09 16.22
CA GLY A 176 -7.55 -5.57 17.04
C GLY A 176 -7.67 -6.26 18.41
N ALA A 177 -7.37 -7.56 18.48
CA ALA A 177 -7.35 -8.31 19.73
C ALA A 177 -6.24 -7.86 20.71
N GLY A 178 -5.20 -7.19 20.18
CA GLY A 178 -4.11 -6.59 20.96
C GLY A 178 -4.35 -5.14 21.37
N MET A 179 -5.37 -4.47 20.82
CA MET A 179 -5.63 -3.04 21.01
C MET A 179 -6.64 -2.76 22.11
N SER A 180 -6.48 -1.61 22.78
CA SER A 180 -7.45 -1.03 23.67
C SER A 180 -8.52 -0.25 22.88
N PHE A 181 -9.79 -0.37 23.30
CA PHE A 181 -10.88 0.42 22.70
C PHE A 181 -10.64 1.93 22.85
N PHE A 182 -10.05 2.35 23.97
CA PHE A 182 -9.71 3.77 24.19
C PHE A 182 -8.61 4.26 23.25
N THR A 183 -7.63 3.41 22.94
CA THR A 183 -6.57 3.74 21.97
C THR A 183 -7.16 3.89 20.57
N ILE A 184 -8.06 2.99 20.17
CA ILE A 184 -8.74 3.06 18.86
C ILE A 184 -9.57 4.35 18.77
N ALA A 185 -10.35 4.67 19.81
CA ALA A 185 -11.16 5.88 19.85
C ALA A 185 -10.28 7.15 19.85
N GLY A 186 -9.19 7.16 20.63
CA GLY A 186 -8.25 8.27 20.72
C GLY A 186 -7.45 8.51 19.42
N ALA A 187 -7.16 7.45 18.66
CA ALA A 187 -6.47 7.54 17.38
C ALA A 187 -7.37 8.04 16.22
N GLY A 188 -8.69 8.13 16.43
CA GLY A 188 -9.65 8.42 15.36
C GLY A 188 -9.35 9.72 14.61
N PHE A 189 -9.13 10.83 15.30
CA PHE A 189 -8.83 12.13 14.67
C PHE A 189 -7.47 12.09 13.96
N SER A 190 -6.41 11.64 14.63
CA SER A 190 -5.07 11.56 14.04
C SER A 190 -5.01 10.55 12.90
N GLY A 191 -5.77 9.45 12.97
CA GLY A 191 -5.90 8.50 11.87
C GLY A 191 -6.62 9.05 10.65
N ILE A 192 -7.67 9.86 10.84
CA ILE A 192 -8.33 10.60 9.75
C ILE A 192 -7.34 11.58 9.10
N LEU A 193 -6.62 12.35 9.91
CA LEU A 193 -5.61 13.27 9.44
C LEU A 193 -4.51 12.54 8.66
N LEU A 194 -4.04 11.37 9.13
CA LEU A 194 -3.10 10.52 8.44
C LEU A 194 -3.61 10.05 7.08
N GLY A 195 -4.88 9.62 7.02
CA GLY A 195 -5.51 9.22 5.77
C GLY A 195 -5.55 10.35 4.75
N LEU A 196 -5.98 11.55 5.17
CA LEU A 196 -6.02 12.74 4.32
C LEU A 196 -4.62 13.17 3.87
N LEU A 197 -3.63 13.13 4.77
CA LEU A 197 -2.22 13.38 4.44
C LEU A 197 -1.70 12.38 3.40
N THR A 198 -2.03 11.11 3.55
CA THR A 198 -1.64 10.06 2.60
C THR A 198 -2.25 10.34 1.22
N VAL A 199 -3.53 10.69 1.13
CA VAL A 199 -4.18 11.05 -0.14
C VAL A 199 -3.53 12.29 -0.75
N ALA A 200 -3.21 13.30 0.05
CA ALA A 200 -2.56 14.51 -0.44
C ALA A 200 -1.16 14.23 -1.00
N VAL A 201 -0.33 13.51 -0.25
CA VAL A 201 1.09 13.27 -0.62
C VAL A 201 1.20 12.16 -1.66
N THR A 202 0.58 11.00 -1.44
CA THR A 202 0.74 9.85 -2.33
C THR A 202 -0.44 9.64 -3.29
N GLY A 203 -1.43 10.51 -3.26
CA GLY A 203 -2.49 10.60 -4.25
C GLY A 203 -2.29 11.83 -5.15
N ILE A 204 -2.53 13.04 -4.62
CA ILE A 204 -2.52 14.26 -5.46
C ILE A 204 -1.12 14.58 -5.99
N LEU A 205 -0.09 14.63 -5.12
CA LEU A 205 1.27 14.95 -5.56
C LEU A 205 1.80 13.89 -6.53
N THR A 206 1.52 12.61 -6.26
CA THR A 206 1.94 11.53 -7.17
C THR A 206 1.20 11.60 -8.50
N PHE A 207 -0.10 11.95 -8.51
CA PHE A 207 -0.83 12.21 -9.74
C PHE A 207 -0.13 13.27 -10.60
N ILE A 208 0.29 14.38 -9.98
CA ILE A 208 0.97 15.47 -10.68
C ILE A 208 2.30 14.98 -11.27
N ILE A 209 3.17 14.37 -10.45
CA ILE A 209 4.50 13.92 -10.87
C ILE A 209 4.39 12.81 -11.92
N TYR A 210 3.50 11.83 -11.70
CA TYR A 210 3.27 10.73 -12.62
C TYR A 210 2.78 11.25 -13.98
N SER A 211 1.80 12.16 -13.97
CA SER A 211 1.28 12.78 -15.19
C SER A 211 2.35 13.58 -15.95
N LEU A 212 3.24 14.29 -15.25
CA LEU A 212 4.37 14.99 -15.87
C LEU A 212 5.35 14.02 -16.55
N ILE A 213 5.72 12.94 -15.86
CA ILE A 213 6.62 11.90 -16.39
C ILE A 213 5.99 11.20 -17.58
N ARG A 214 4.70 10.86 -17.49
CA ARG A 214 3.93 10.22 -18.57
C ARG A 214 3.57 11.16 -19.72
N ARG A 215 3.78 12.47 -19.55
CA ARG A 215 3.42 13.54 -20.53
C ARG A 215 1.94 13.52 -20.93
N LYS A 216 1.08 13.04 -20.06
CA LYS A 216 -0.38 13.04 -20.19
C LYS A 216 -0.99 13.03 -18.80
N ALA A 217 -2.17 13.61 -18.64
CA ALA A 217 -2.88 13.49 -17.38
C ALA A 217 -3.32 12.02 -17.18
N ASP A 218 -2.77 11.36 -16.14
CA ASP A 218 -2.96 9.92 -15.91
C ASP A 218 -3.45 9.68 -14.48
N PRO A 219 -4.74 9.31 -14.29
CA PRO A 219 -5.35 9.17 -12.96
C PRO A 219 -4.74 8.04 -12.14
N MET A 220 -3.99 7.10 -12.77
CA MET A 220 -3.35 6.00 -12.06
C MET A 220 -2.29 6.48 -11.07
N GLY A 221 -1.69 7.65 -11.31
CA GLY A 221 -0.81 8.29 -10.33
C GLY A 221 -1.50 8.60 -9.00
N ALA A 222 -2.84 8.85 -8.99
CA ALA A 222 -3.60 9.04 -7.74
C ALA A 222 -4.05 7.73 -7.10
N ALA A 223 -4.17 6.66 -7.87
CA ALA A 223 -4.71 5.38 -7.38
C ALA A 223 -3.86 4.73 -6.28
N ILE A 224 -2.56 5.09 -6.18
CA ILE A 224 -1.68 4.66 -5.10
C ILE A 224 -1.85 5.46 -3.80
N GLY A 225 -2.73 6.45 -3.77
CA GLY A 225 -3.03 7.28 -2.58
C GLY A 225 -3.77 6.54 -1.46
N THR A 226 -3.66 5.23 -1.40
CA THR A 226 -4.30 4.35 -0.41
C THR A 226 -3.30 3.85 0.63
N VAL A 227 -3.81 3.34 1.75
CA VAL A 227 -3.05 2.61 2.76
C VAL A 227 -3.45 1.15 2.71
N ALA A 228 -2.47 0.24 2.70
CA ALA A 228 -2.74 -1.20 2.76
C ALA A 228 -3.36 -1.60 4.10
N GLY A 229 -4.31 -2.56 4.08
CA GLY A 229 -4.86 -3.12 5.32
C GLY A 229 -3.79 -3.77 6.20
N VAL A 230 -2.81 -4.43 5.58
CA VAL A 230 -1.68 -5.06 6.27
C VAL A 230 -0.71 -4.03 6.88
N ALA A 231 -0.68 -2.79 6.39
CA ALA A 231 0.19 -1.74 6.92
C ALA A 231 -0.05 -1.44 8.41
N ALA A 232 -1.28 -1.66 8.91
CA ALA A 232 -1.59 -1.50 10.33
C ALA A 232 -0.82 -2.49 11.24
N THR A 233 -0.27 -3.57 10.69
CA THR A 233 0.56 -4.53 11.42
C THR A 233 2.06 -4.21 11.34
N THR A 234 2.45 -3.29 10.46
CA THR A 234 3.85 -2.88 10.27
C THR A 234 4.50 -2.36 11.56
N PRO A 235 3.84 -1.54 12.43
CA PRO A 235 4.44 -1.09 13.68
C PRO A 235 4.87 -2.24 14.60
N ALA A 236 4.12 -3.34 14.64
CA ALA A 236 4.49 -4.51 15.42
C ALA A 236 5.77 -5.18 14.87
N ALA A 237 5.86 -5.36 13.55
CA ALA A 237 7.05 -5.92 12.91
C ALA A 237 8.29 -5.00 13.05
N ILE A 238 8.09 -3.69 13.06
CA ILE A 238 9.16 -2.71 13.34
C ILE A 238 9.66 -2.86 14.78
N ALA A 239 8.75 -2.97 15.76
CA ALA A 239 9.11 -3.14 17.16
C ALA A 239 9.79 -4.50 17.47
N ASP A 240 9.47 -5.54 16.71
CA ASP A 240 10.18 -6.83 16.79
C ASP A 240 11.65 -6.69 16.34
N ALA A 241 11.91 -5.82 15.37
CA ALA A 241 13.26 -5.55 14.87
C ALA A 241 14.03 -4.50 15.68
N ASP A 242 13.33 -3.50 16.21
CA ASP A 242 13.86 -2.45 17.10
C ASP A 242 12.86 -2.22 18.26
N PRO A 243 13.11 -2.79 19.45
CA PRO A 243 12.21 -2.70 20.60
C PRO A 243 11.96 -1.28 21.13
N SER A 244 12.74 -0.28 20.72
CA SER A 244 12.50 1.13 21.08
C SER A 244 11.15 1.64 20.57
N PHE A 245 10.60 1.04 19.52
CA PHE A 245 9.29 1.36 18.99
C PHE A 245 8.11 0.70 19.72
N ALA A 246 8.37 -0.25 20.62
CA ALA A 246 7.30 -1.00 21.32
C ALA A 246 6.22 -0.10 21.97
N PRO A 247 6.55 1.04 22.61
CA PRO A 247 5.55 1.94 23.20
C PRO A 247 4.63 2.61 22.17
N GLN A 248 5.06 2.70 20.90
CA GLN A 248 4.32 3.37 19.84
C GLN A 248 3.42 2.41 19.03
N VAL A 249 3.57 1.09 19.18
CA VAL A 249 2.91 0.08 18.33
C VAL A 249 1.40 0.24 18.35
N GLU A 250 0.78 0.26 19.51
CA GLU A 250 -0.68 0.28 19.63
C GLU A 250 -1.27 1.53 18.99
N THR A 251 -0.72 2.71 19.31
CA THR A 251 -1.19 3.99 18.77
C THR A 251 -0.95 4.09 17.27
N SER A 252 0.27 3.76 16.80
CA SER A 252 0.59 3.82 15.36
C SER A 252 -0.26 2.87 14.54
N SER A 253 -0.49 1.66 15.04
CA SER A 253 -1.34 0.67 14.37
C SER A 253 -2.79 1.14 14.27
N ALA A 254 -3.33 1.75 15.34
CA ALA A 254 -4.68 2.32 15.35
C ALA A 254 -4.80 3.50 14.36
N GLN A 255 -3.80 4.38 14.30
CA GLN A 255 -3.75 5.48 13.34
C GLN A 255 -3.73 4.98 11.89
N ILE A 256 -2.89 3.98 11.59
CA ILE A 256 -2.81 3.38 10.26
C ILE A 256 -4.12 2.67 9.89
N ALA A 257 -4.73 1.93 10.81
CA ALA A 257 -6.02 1.27 10.58
C ALA A 257 -7.13 2.28 10.25
N ALA A 258 -7.22 3.39 10.97
CA ALA A 258 -8.16 4.46 10.66
C ALA A 258 -7.84 5.13 9.30
N ALA A 259 -6.56 5.38 8.99
CA ALA A 259 -6.14 5.92 7.71
C ALA A 259 -6.48 4.99 6.54
N THR A 260 -6.41 3.66 6.73
CA THR A 260 -6.82 2.67 5.73
C THR A 260 -8.29 2.86 5.33
N ILE A 261 -9.18 3.06 6.31
CA ILE A 261 -10.62 3.29 6.06
C ILE A 261 -10.83 4.61 5.31
N VAL A 262 -10.19 5.68 5.76
CA VAL A 262 -10.29 7.01 5.12
C VAL A 262 -9.83 6.96 3.68
N THR A 263 -8.66 6.37 3.42
CA THR A 263 -8.11 6.29 2.07
C THR A 263 -8.92 5.37 1.17
N ALA A 264 -9.52 4.30 1.70
CA ALA A 264 -10.40 3.40 0.95
C ALA A 264 -11.66 4.10 0.42
N ILE A 265 -12.09 5.17 1.07
CA ILE A 265 -13.26 5.97 0.65
C ILE A 265 -12.80 7.15 -0.23
N VAL A 266 -11.81 7.90 0.22
CA VAL A 266 -11.43 9.19 -0.41
C VAL A 266 -10.68 8.97 -1.72
N THR A 267 -9.78 7.98 -1.80
CA THR A 267 -8.97 7.75 -3.00
C THR A 267 -9.80 7.34 -4.22
N PRO A 268 -10.76 6.40 -4.16
CA PRO A 268 -11.62 6.10 -5.30
C PRO A 268 -12.40 7.31 -5.81
N LEU A 269 -12.91 8.14 -4.91
CA LEU A 269 -13.62 9.38 -5.28
C LEU A 269 -12.69 10.37 -5.98
N LEU A 270 -11.48 10.53 -5.46
CA LEU A 270 -10.44 11.37 -6.09
C LEU A 270 -10.07 10.85 -7.48
N VAL A 271 -9.82 9.55 -7.62
CA VAL A 271 -9.45 8.94 -8.90
C VAL A 271 -10.59 9.07 -9.92
N ALA A 272 -11.84 8.82 -9.53
CA ALA A 272 -13.01 9.01 -10.40
C ALA A 272 -13.14 10.46 -10.89
N PHE A 273 -12.90 11.43 -10.01
CA PHE A 273 -12.86 12.85 -10.37
C PHE A 273 -11.71 13.16 -11.34
N LEU A 274 -10.50 12.73 -10.98
CA LEU A 274 -9.32 12.96 -11.80
C LEU A 274 -9.38 12.24 -13.16
N ALA A 275 -9.99 11.06 -13.25
CA ALA A 275 -10.18 10.35 -14.51
C ALA A 275 -11.05 11.15 -15.50
N ARG A 276 -12.16 11.72 -15.01
CA ARG A 276 -13.02 12.59 -15.82
C ARG A 276 -12.30 13.87 -16.27
N TRP A 277 -11.55 14.47 -15.35
CA TRP A 277 -10.75 15.67 -15.64
C TRP A 277 -9.62 15.36 -16.63
N SER A 278 -8.85 14.28 -16.41
CA SER A 278 -7.73 13.85 -17.25
C SER A 278 -8.17 13.58 -18.68
N ARG A 279 -9.31 12.92 -18.88
CA ARG A 279 -9.87 12.67 -20.20
C ARG A 279 -10.11 13.97 -20.94
N LYS A 280 -10.85 14.91 -20.34
CA LYS A 280 -11.13 16.23 -20.94
C LYS A 280 -9.85 17.03 -21.23
N PHE A 281 -8.89 16.98 -20.30
CA PHE A 281 -7.60 17.66 -20.44
C PHE A 281 -6.80 17.08 -21.61
N ASN A 282 -6.66 15.76 -21.69
CA ASN A 282 -5.91 15.07 -22.73
C ASN A 282 -6.54 15.28 -24.12
N GLU A 283 -7.86 15.21 -24.23
CA GLU A 283 -8.61 15.50 -25.47
C GLU A 283 -8.33 16.94 -25.96
N LYS A 284 -8.43 17.92 -25.06
CA LYS A 284 -8.19 19.35 -25.39
C LYS A 284 -6.75 19.60 -25.88
N HIS A 285 -5.77 18.84 -25.40
CA HIS A 285 -4.35 19.05 -25.73
C HIS A 285 -3.81 18.03 -26.73
N GLY A 286 -4.66 17.19 -27.33
CA GLY A 286 -4.23 16.18 -28.30
C GLY A 286 -3.36 15.06 -27.73
N LEU A 287 -3.44 14.82 -26.40
CA LEU A 287 -2.63 13.83 -25.69
C LEU A 287 -3.33 12.45 -25.55
N GLY A 288 -4.45 12.25 -26.26
CA GLY A 288 -5.23 11.01 -26.22
C GLY A 288 -4.53 9.84 -26.91
N ASN A 289 -4.58 8.63 -26.31
CA ASN A 289 -4.10 7.40 -26.94
C ASN A 289 -4.99 7.05 -28.16
N ALA A 290 -4.41 6.88 -29.32
CA ALA A 290 -5.09 6.43 -30.54
C ALA A 290 -5.83 5.06 -30.39
N LYS A 291 -5.49 4.26 -29.38
CA LYS A 291 -6.18 2.98 -29.08
C LYS A 291 -7.56 3.15 -28.44
N GLN A 292 -7.81 4.18 -27.64
CA GLN A 292 -9.13 4.43 -27.04
C GLN A 292 -10.15 4.99 -28.03
N GLN A 293 -9.69 5.73 -29.06
CA GLN A 293 -10.57 6.21 -30.14
C GLN A 293 -11.16 5.05 -30.97
N ASN A 294 -10.40 3.97 -31.18
CA ASN A 294 -10.89 2.81 -31.96
C ASN A 294 -11.92 1.95 -31.23
N THR A 295 -11.88 1.90 -29.89
CA THR A 295 -12.85 1.12 -29.10
C THR A 295 -14.18 1.88 -29.00
N GLY A 296 -14.15 3.21 -28.84
CA GLY A 296 -15.35 4.05 -28.84
C GLY A 296 -16.05 4.10 -30.19
N VAL A 297 -15.29 4.16 -31.29
CA VAL A 297 -15.83 4.14 -32.66
C VAL A 297 -16.43 2.76 -32.99
N LYS A 298 -15.82 1.65 -32.56
CA LYS A 298 -16.37 0.30 -32.72
C LYS A 298 -17.64 0.08 -31.89
N ALA A 299 -17.71 0.60 -30.67
CA ALA A 299 -18.94 0.53 -29.86
C ALA A 299 -20.08 1.36 -30.47
N MET A 300 -19.79 2.56 -30.98
CA MET A 300 -20.79 3.39 -31.67
C MET A 300 -21.28 2.77 -33.01
N MET A 301 -20.42 2.07 -33.74
CA MET A 301 -20.81 1.36 -34.97
C MET A 301 -21.61 0.10 -34.69
N ALA A 302 -21.40 -0.56 -33.55
CA ALA A 302 -22.18 -1.74 -33.14
C ALA A 302 -23.59 -1.41 -32.60
N GLU A 303 -23.85 -0.15 -32.21
CA GLU A 303 -25.18 0.32 -31.79
C GLU A 303 -26.02 0.85 -32.98
N THR A 304 -25.46 0.92 -34.18
CA THR A 304 -26.11 1.43 -35.40
C THR A 304 -26.40 0.35 -36.44
N GLU A 305 -26.08 -0.92 -36.17
CA GLU A 305 -26.53 -2.13 -36.91
C GLU A 305 -27.59 -2.91 -36.10
#